data_647a298f147d26bf306220c0b8594580
#
_entry.id   647a298f147d26bf306220c0b8594580
#
_cell.length_a   1.000
_cell.length_b   1.000
_cell.length_c   1.000
_cell.angle_alpha   90.00
_cell.angle_beta   90.00
_cell.angle_gamma   90.00
#
_symmetry.space_group_name_H-M   'P 1'
#
loop_
_entity.id
_entity.type
_entity.pdbx_description
1 polymer ?
#
loop_
_entity_poly.entity_id
_entity_poly.type
_entity_poly.pdbx_seq_one_letter_code
_entity_poly.pdbx_strand_id
1 'polypeptide(L)'
;MPTMTFNEGPILGANYRKLGSKSSTFISGSFTKGSMQKTQGEKEDSSKLRGHININSVERISKKWIAGINFIRATDSSYLPRYRLENIGSSGTLTQRAHFSGYEEGFFSEIEGLYFQPMDASKSNRHVPLIFPNVKTLWTNVDQEGFAREIALNTTSIARASGSNSQRISLESKWTKERILDSGHIITTQISGRTDLYRDRKTDLSQTSGDPGSNKSIRLVPKLETTWRLPSKGDLLNKTIILEPIIQGI
;
A
#
# COMPACT_ATOMS: atom_id res chain seq x y z
N MET A 1 -10.55 -4.62 -29.63
CA MET A 1 -11.74 -5.25 -30.25
C MET A 1 -12.90 -4.28 -30.16
N PRO A 2 -13.63 -3.98 -31.22
CA PRO A 2 -14.87 -3.20 -31.13
C PRO A 2 -15.98 -4.06 -30.51
N THR A 3 -16.68 -3.51 -29.55
CA THR A 3 -17.83 -4.15 -28.90
C THR A 3 -19.05 -3.26 -29.16
N MET A 4 -20.13 -3.83 -29.66
CA MET A 4 -21.38 -3.11 -29.85
C MET A 4 -22.33 -3.36 -28.68
N THR A 5 -22.87 -2.31 -28.10
CA THR A 5 -23.96 -2.36 -27.14
C THR A 5 -25.26 -1.92 -27.78
N PHE A 6 -26.35 -2.62 -27.52
CA PHE A 6 -27.64 -2.43 -28.22
C PHE A 6 -28.26 -1.04 -28.07
N ASN A 7 -27.89 -0.24 -27.06
CA ASN A 7 -28.52 1.05 -26.78
C ASN A 7 -27.56 2.26 -26.73
N GLU A 8 -26.21 2.07 -26.87
CA GLU A 8 -25.27 3.13 -26.51
C GLU A 8 -24.15 3.37 -27.52
N GLY A 9 -24.22 2.72 -28.66
CA GLY A 9 -23.24 2.87 -29.71
C GLY A 9 -21.98 2.01 -29.57
N PRO A 10 -21.05 2.10 -30.51
CA PRO A 10 -19.84 1.28 -30.52
C PRO A 10 -18.86 1.73 -29.44
N ILE A 11 -18.22 0.76 -28.80
CA ILE A 11 -17.07 0.97 -27.92
C ILE A 11 -15.81 0.65 -28.71
N LEU A 12 -14.91 1.60 -28.80
CA LEU A 12 -13.60 1.42 -29.41
C LEU A 12 -12.57 1.20 -28.31
N GLY A 13 -11.81 0.11 -28.38
CA GLY A 13 -10.77 -0.23 -27.42
C GLY A 13 -9.46 -0.57 -28.11
N ALA A 14 -8.35 -0.23 -27.44
CA ALA A 14 -7.01 -0.56 -27.86
C ALA A 14 -6.18 -1.09 -26.69
N ASN A 15 -5.30 -2.06 -26.98
CA ASN A 15 -4.36 -2.60 -26.03
C ASN A 15 -2.95 -2.54 -26.63
N TYR A 16 -2.00 -2.14 -25.81
CA TYR A 16 -0.57 -2.16 -26.13
C TYR A 16 0.17 -2.96 -25.07
N ARG A 17 1.04 -3.84 -25.51
CA ARG A 17 1.91 -4.61 -24.60
C ARG A 17 3.34 -4.57 -25.12
N LYS A 18 4.25 -4.23 -24.23
CA LYS A 18 5.70 -4.28 -24.46
C LYS A 18 6.36 -5.09 -23.36
N LEU A 19 7.19 -6.05 -23.75
CA LEU A 19 8.02 -6.83 -22.83
C LEU A 19 9.48 -6.68 -23.29
N GLY A 20 10.31 -6.17 -22.41
CA GLY A 20 11.75 -6.01 -22.60
C GLY A 20 12.54 -6.69 -21.49
N SER A 21 13.84 -6.74 -21.61
CA SER A 21 14.73 -7.34 -20.59
C SER A 21 14.70 -6.59 -19.24
N LYS A 22 14.36 -5.31 -19.25
CA LYS A 22 14.34 -4.44 -18.06
C LYS A 22 12.97 -3.83 -17.79
N SER A 23 12.02 -3.95 -18.71
CA SER A 23 10.72 -3.29 -18.60
C SER A 23 9.59 -4.19 -19.06
N SER A 24 8.45 -4.06 -18.40
CA SER A 24 7.17 -4.64 -18.82
C SER A 24 6.14 -3.54 -18.79
N THR A 25 5.46 -3.27 -19.90
CA THR A 25 4.43 -2.24 -20.01
C THR A 25 3.19 -2.83 -20.68
N PHE A 26 2.06 -2.60 -20.04
CA PHE A 26 0.73 -2.89 -20.56
C PHE A 26 -0.10 -1.60 -20.50
N ILE A 27 -0.70 -1.22 -21.61
CA ILE A 27 -1.62 -0.08 -21.71
C ILE A 27 -2.88 -0.60 -22.37
N SER A 28 -4.02 -0.35 -21.75
CA SER A 28 -5.33 -0.59 -22.33
C SER A 28 -6.20 0.66 -22.17
N GLY A 29 -7.12 0.82 -23.08
CA GLY A 29 -8.07 1.90 -23.02
C GLY A 29 -9.24 1.66 -23.93
N SER A 30 -10.35 2.30 -23.62
CA SER A 30 -11.53 2.30 -24.47
C SER A 30 -12.29 3.61 -24.34
N PHE A 31 -13.06 3.93 -25.36
CA PHE A 31 -13.95 5.08 -25.38
C PHE A 31 -15.21 4.81 -26.17
N THR A 32 -16.26 5.53 -25.81
CA THR A 32 -17.54 5.53 -26.51
C THR A 32 -18.18 6.91 -26.39
N LYS A 33 -19.17 7.18 -27.24
CA LYS A 33 -20.02 8.36 -27.11
C LYS A 33 -21.37 7.91 -26.53
N GLY A 34 -21.72 8.40 -25.36
CA GLY A 34 -22.93 7.94 -24.65
C GLY A 34 -23.37 8.90 -23.55
N SER A 35 -24.53 8.61 -22.95
CA SER A 35 -25.07 9.39 -21.85
C SER A 35 -24.34 9.09 -20.54
N MET A 36 -24.02 10.12 -19.76
CA MET A 36 -23.56 9.98 -18.39
C MET A 36 -24.75 9.85 -17.44
N GLN A 37 -24.74 8.83 -16.58
CA GLN A 37 -25.67 8.77 -15.47
C GLN A 37 -25.25 9.83 -14.42
N LYS A 38 -26.03 10.88 -14.28
CA LYS A 38 -25.82 11.91 -13.27
C LYS A 38 -26.60 11.59 -12.01
N THR A 39 -26.16 12.15 -10.88
CA THR A 39 -26.87 12.10 -9.59
C THR A 39 -28.28 12.65 -9.75
N GLN A 40 -29.25 12.12 -8.98
CA GLN A 40 -30.66 12.52 -9.02
C GLN A 40 -30.85 14.04 -9.16
N GLY A 41 -31.52 14.47 -10.24
CA GLY A 41 -31.95 15.86 -10.46
C GLY A 41 -31.25 16.63 -11.57
N GLU A 42 -30.18 16.13 -12.19
CA GLU A 42 -29.55 16.80 -13.34
C GLU A 42 -29.96 16.16 -14.67
N LYS A 43 -30.25 17.00 -15.67
CA LYS A 43 -30.58 16.53 -17.03
C LYS A 43 -29.48 15.65 -17.60
N GLU A 44 -29.88 14.54 -18.19
CA GLU A 44 -29.01 13.59 -18.87
C GLU A 44 -28.35 14.29 -20.07
N ASP A 45 -27.02 14.43 -20.04
CA ASP A 45 -26.28 15.03 -21.15
C ASP A 45 -25.91 13.91 -22.15
N SER A 46 -26.69 13.79 -23.18
CA SER A 46 -26.78 12.64 -24.08
C SER A 46 -25.61 12.46 -25.05
N SER A 47 -24.50 13.20 -24.94
CA SER A 47 -23.47 13.19 -25.97
C SER A 47 -22.04 13.46 -25.48
N LYS A 48 -21.65 12.94 -24.31
CA LYS A 48 -20.26 13.07 -23.84
C LYS A 48 -19.39 11.89 -24.24
N LEU A 49 -18.13 12.17 -24.55
CA LEU A 49 -17.11 11.15 -24.70
C LEU A 49 -16.82 10.52 -23.34
N ARG A 50 -16.99 9.20 -23.25
CA ARG A 50 -16.74 8.40 -22.06
C ARG A 50 -15.64 7.40 -22.37
N GLY A 51 -14.83 7.07 -21.37
CA GLY A 51 -13.75 6.12 -21.60
C GLY A 51 -12.99 5.78 -20.34
N HIS A 52 -12.02 4.90 -20.50
CA HIS A 52 -11.04 4.59 -19.45
C HIS A 52 -9.65 4.41 -20.07
N ILE A 53 -8.67 4.53 -19.20
CA ILE A 53 -7.29 4.16 -19.47
C ILE A 53 -6.75 3.34 -18.29
N ASN A 54 -6.01 2.28 -18.62
CA ASN A 54 -5.32 1.42 -17.66
C ASN A 54 -3.87 1.27 -18.12
N ILE A 55 -2.92 1.64 -17.25
CA ILE A 55 -1.48 1.59 -17.51
C ILE A 55 -0.85 0.78 -16.38
N ASN A 56 -0.19 -0.32 -16.73
CA ASN A 56 0.65 -1.08 -15.82
C ASN A 56 2.05 -1.11 -16.42
N SER A 57 3.00 -0.50 -15.74
CA SER A 57 4.38 -0.49 -16.18
C SER A 57 5.33 -0.69 -15.02
N VAL A 58 6.32 -1.54 -15.22
CA VAL A 58 7.42 -1.77 -14.28
C VAL A 58 8.71 -1.67 -15.07
N GLU A 59 9.65 -0.92 -14.54
CA GLU A 59 10.96 -0.73 -15.13
C GLU A 59 12.07 -0.96 -14.09
N ARG A 60 13.03 -1.79 -14.44
CA ARG A 60 14.24 -2.01 -13.66
C ARG A 60 15.27 -0.92 -14.01
N ILE A 61 15.38 0.07 -13.15
CA ILE A 61 16.28 1.21 -13.33
C ILE A 61 17.75 0.76 -13.18
N SER A 62 18.00 -0.13 -12.21
CA SER A 62 19.31 -0.73 -12.00
C SER A 62 19.17 -2.16 -11.45
N LYS A 63 20.30 -2.79 -11.09
CA LYS A 63 20.27 -4.11 -10.42
C LYS A 63 19.52 -4.09 -9.08
N LYS A 64 19.47 -2.93 -8.41
CA LYS A 64 18.93 -2.75 -7.07
C LYS A 64 17.61 -1.97 -7.03
N TRP A 65 17.26 -1.23 -8.10
CA TRP A 65 16.15 -0.28 -8.11
C TRP A 65 15.13 -0.58 -9.20
N ILE A 66 13.86 -0.51 -8.81
CA ILE A 66 12.69 -0.73 -9.66
C ILE A 66 11.76 0.47 -9.52
N ALA A 67 11.25 0.97 -10.63
CA ALA A 67 10.14 1.92 -10.68
C ALA A 67 8.91 1.25 -11.28
N GLY A 68 7.74 1.58 -10.76
CA GLY A 68 6.49 1.05 -11.28
C GLY A 68 5.35 2.05 -11.20
N ILE A 69 4.44 1.93 -12.15
CA ILE A 69 3.17 2.65 -12.18
C ILE A 69 2.04 1.68 -12.47
N ASN A 70 0.98 1.78 -11.68
CA ASN A 70 -0.30 1.15 -11.90
C ASN A 70 -1.33 2.28 -11.89
N PHE A 71 -1.84 2.64 -13.04
CA PHE A 71 -2.72 3.77 -13.21
C PHE A 71 -3.97 3.31 -13.95
N ILE A 72 -5.12 3.39 -13.29
CA ILE A 72 -6.41 3.12 -13.89
C ILE A 72 -7.36 4.27 -13.60
N ARG A 73 -7.95 4.83 -14.62
CA ARG A 73 -8.89 5.94 -14.51
C ARG A 73 -10.01 5.82 -15.51
N ALA A 74 -11.22 6.12 -15.07
CA ALA A 74 -12.40 6.23 -15.90
C ALA A 74 -12.91 7.68 -15.89
N THR A 75 -13.61 8.07 -16.95
CA THR A 75 -14.23 9.40 -17.06
C THR A 75 -15.32 9.63 -16.03
N ASP A 76 -16.02 8.56 -15.67
CA ASP A 76 -17.10 8.56 -14.66
C ASP A 76 -17.19 7.20 -13.94
N SER A 77 -17.90 7.19 -12.83
CA SER A 77 -18.02 6.03 -11.95
C SER A 77 -18.83 4.87 -12.55
N SER A 78 -19.68 5.14 -13.54
CA SER A 78 -20.55 4.15 -14.15
C SER A 78 -19.96 3.49 -15.40
N TYR A 79 -18.88 4.04 -15.98
CA TYR A 79 -18.33 3.57 -17.25
C TYR A 79 -17.88 2.11 -17.20
N LEU A 80 -16.96 1.78 -16.31
CA LEU A 80 -16.41 0.42 -16.23
C LEU A 80 -17.44 -0.65 -15.82
N PRO A 81 -18.29 -0.42 -14.78
CA PRO A 81 -19.34 -1.36 -14.42
C PRO A 81 -20.35 -1.60 -15.55
N ARG A 82 -20.78 -0.53 -16.21
CA ARG A 82 -21.81 -0.58 -17.25
C ARG A 82 -21.39 -1.41 -18.44
N TYR A 83 -20.14 -1.29 -18.85
CA TYR A 83 -19.60 -1.99 -20.02
C TYR A 83 -18.82 -3.26 -19.68
N ARG A 84 -18.69 -3.60 -18.40
CA ARG A 84 -17.96 -4.79 -17.90
C ARG A 84 -16.54 -4.92 -18.49
N LEU A 85 -15.86 -3.79 -18.63
CA LEU A 85 -14.58 -3.72 -19.35
C LEU A 85 -13.37 -4.13 -18.52
N GLU A 86 -13.43 -3.95 -17.22
CA GLU A 86 -12.35 -4.27 -16.27
C GLU A 86 -12.93 -4.97 -15.05
N ASN A 87 -12.14 -5.86 -14.47
CA ASN A 87 -12.52 -6.48 -13.22
C ASN A 87 -12.26 -5.50 -12.07
N ILE A 88 -13.24 -4.64 -11.82
CA ILE A 88 -13.20 -3.73 -10.66
C ILE A 88 -13.42 -4.61 -9.45
N GLY A 89 -12.38 -4.89 -8.68
CA GLY A 89 -12.49 -5.70 -7.47
C GLY A 89 -13.64 -5.24 -6.57
N SER A 90 -14.03 -6.04 -5.61
CA SER A 90 -15.15 -5.80 -4.68
C SER A 90 -15.11 -4.44 -3.93
N SER A 91 -13.98 -3.73 -3.98
CA SER A 91 -13.80 -2.42 -3.33
C SER A 91 -14.60 -1.27 -3.95
N GLY A 92 -15.08 -1.42 -5.19
CA GLY A 92 -15.74 -0.33 -5.91
C GLY A 92 -14.89 0.95 -6.06
N THR A 93 -13.55 0.79 -6.07
CA THR A 93 -12.60 1.91 -6.14
C THR A 93 -11.45 1.56 -7.07
N LEU A 94 -11.08 2.48 -7.97
CA LEU A 94 -9.89 2.35 -8.80
C LEU A 94 -8.70 2.93 -8.04
N THR A 95 -7.68 2.10 -7.84
CA THR A 95 -6.45 2.51 -7.15
C THR A 95 -5.36 2.84 -8.17
N GLN A 96 -4.79 4.01 -8.04
CA GLN A 96 -3.64 4.47 -8.82
C GLN A 96 -2.43 4.45 -7.91
N ARG A 97 -1.34 3.83 -8.35
CA ARG A 97 -0.11 3.69 -7.58
C ARG A 97 1.09 4.02 -8.46
N ALA A 98 1.97 4.86 -7.96
CA ALA A 98 3.32 5.01 -8.49
C ALA A 98 4.31 4.69 -7.36
N HIS A 99 5.35 3.91 -7.66
CA HIS A 99 6.33 3.53 -6.65
C HIS A 99 7.74 3.46 -7.21
N PHE A 100 8.68 3.67 -6.31
CA PHE A 100 10.09 3.47 -6.54
C PHE A 100 10.65 2.69 -5.36
N SER A 101 11.22 1.52 -5.60
CA SER A 101 11.71 0.62 -4.55
C SER A 101 13.10 0.12 -4.84
N GLY A 102 13.89 -0.02 -3.78
CA GLY A 102 15.26 -0.48 -3.82
C GLY A 102 15.53 -1.61 -2.84
N TYR A 103 16.39 -2.55 -3.28
CA TYR A 103 16.81 -3.71 -2.51
C TYR A 103 18.31 -3.86 -2.57
N GLU A 104 18.90 -4.04 -1.41
CA GLU A 104 20.31 -4.42 -1.22
C GLU A 104 20.39 -5.34 -0.01
N GLU A 105 21.49 -6.05 0.15
CA GLU A 105 21.72 -6.85 1.36
C GLU A 105 21.60 -5.98 2.62
N GLY A 106 20.71 -6.37 3.50
CA GLY A 106 20.41 -5.61 4.72
C GLY A 106 19.69 -4.28 4.52
N PHE A 107 19.23 -3.96 3.30
CA PHE A 107 18.55 -2.69 3.04
C PHE A 107 17.36 -2.86 2.10
N PHE A 108 16.23 -2.28 2.48
CA PHE A 108 15.05 -2.09 1.65
C PHE A 108 14.56 -0.66 1.78
N SER A 109 14.15 -0.04 0.68
CA SER A 109 13.43 1.23 0.71
C SER A 109 12.41 1.30 -0.39
N GLU A 110 11.23 1.80 -0.07
CA GLU A 110 10.16 2.08 -1.02
C GLU A 110 9.56 3.45 -0.73
N ILE A 111 9.39 4.24 -1.77
CA ILE A 111 8.54 5.43 -1.78
C ILE A 111 7.39 5.20 -2.75
N GLU A 112 6.17 5.43 -2.32
CA GLU A 112 4.99 5.29 -3.18
C GLU A 112 4.03 6.46 -3.01
N GLY A 113 3.24 6.68 -4.07
CA GLY A 113 2.08 7.55 -4.08
C GLY A 113 0.84 6.76 -4.45
N LEU A 114 -0.26 6.99 -3.74
CA LEU A 114 -1.54 6.34 -3.97
C LEU A 114 -2.63 7.40 -4.15
N TYR A 115 -3.44 7.22 -5.17
CA TYR A 115 -4.65 7.99 -5.39
C TYR A 115 -5.80 7.05 -5.70
N PHE A 116 -7.02 7.44 -5.37
CA PHE A 116 -8.20 6.59 -5.49
C PHE A 116 -9.30 7.30 -6.26
N GLN A 117 -9.99 6.57 -7.12
CA GLN A 117 -11.19 7.03 -7.79
C GLN A 117 -12.37 6.14 -7.39
N PRO A 118 -13.35 6.64 -6.62
CA PRO A 118 -14.57 5.89 -6.32
C PRO A 118 -15.37 5.60 -7.60
N MET A 119 -15.87 4.39 -7.71
CA MET A 119 -16.78 3.97 -8.77
C MET A 119 -18.24 4.02 -8.30
N ASP A 120 -18.52 4.82 -7.29
CA ASP A 120 -19.84 5.09 -6.75
C ASP A 120 -20.15 6.58 -6.93
N ALA A 121 -21.17 6.88 -7.73
CA ALA A 121 -21.56 8.27 -8.05
C ALA A 121 -22.06 9.06 -6.83
N SER A 122 -22.49 8.37 -5.75
CA SER A 122 -22.92 9.00 -4.51
C SER A 122 -21.75 9.55 -3.67
N LYS A 123 -20.52 9.07 -3.93
CA LYS A 123 -19.32 9.47 -3.17
C LYS A 123 -18.63 10.67 -3.77
N SER A 124 -18.50 11.74 -2.98
CA SER A 124 -17.77 12.92 -3.38
C SER A 124 -16.26 12.67 -3.46
N ASN A 125 -15.63 13.09 -4.54
CA ASN A 125 -14.18 13.04 -4.71
C ASN A 125 -13.40 13.91 -3.70
N ARG A 126 -14.08 14.84 -2.99
CA ARG A 126 -13.43 15.70 -2.00
C ARG A 126 -12.92 14.95 -0.77
N HIS A 127 -13.53 13.82 -0.44
CA HIS A 127 -13.14 12.97 0.69
C HIS A 127 -12.09 11.90 0.31
N VAL A 128 -11.78 11.79 -0.98
CA VAL A 128 -10.80 10.81 -1.48
C VAL A 128 -9.40 11.22 -1.05
N PRO A 129 -8.65 10.33 -0.39
CA PRO A 129 -7.29 10.63 0.01
C PRO A 129 -6.30 10.58 -1.16
N LEU A 130 -5.36 11.52 -1.15
CA LEU A 130 -4.06 11.37 -1.77
C LEU A 130 -3.08 10.94 -0.67
N ILE A 131 -2.42 9.80 -0.84
CA ILE A 131 -1.39 9.33 0.09
C ILE A 131 -0.04 9.56 -0.59
N PHE A 132 0.68 10.57 -0.14
CA PHE A 132 2.03 10.88 -0.64
C PHE A 132 2.74 11.90 0.27
N PRO A 133 4.02 11.64 0.60
CA PRO A 133 4.73 10.39 0.39
C PRO A 133 4.24 9.28 1.33
N ASN A 134 4.32 8.04 0.87
CA ASN A 134 4.31 6.85 1.71
C ASN A 134 5.66 6.17 1.57
N VAL A 135 6.49 6.27 2.59
CA VAL A 135 7.88 5.79 2.59
C VAL A 135 8.01 4.67 3.60
N LYS A 136 8.66 3.59 3.18
CA LYS A 136 9.05 2.46 4.05
C LYS A 136 10.53 2.21 3.82
N THR A 137 11.32 2.24 4.88
CA THR A 137 12.74 1.93 4.81
C THR A 137 13.10 1.00 5.96
N LEU A 138 13.86 -0.03 5.65
CA LEU A 138 14.30 -1.04 6.58
C LEU A 138 15.80 -1.28 6.39
N TRP A 139 16.55 -1.19 7.48
CA TRP A 139 17.93 -1.61 7.59
C TRP A 139 18.03 -2.78 8.54
N THR A 140 18.70 -3.82 8.10
CA THR A 140 18.98 -5.01 8.93
C THR A 140 20.45 -5.33 8.87
N ASN A 141 21.02 -5.69 10.00
CA ASN A 141 22.40 -6.15 10.10
C ASN A 141 22.49 -7.23 11.17
N VAL A 142 23.23 -8.28 10.89
CA VAL A 142 23.58 -9.31 11.86
C VAL A 142 25.09 -9.37 11.92
N ASP A 143 25.67 -9.19 13.12
CA ASP A 143 27.11 -9.28 13.30
C ASP A 143 27.58 -10.74 13.46
N GLN A 144 28.89 -10.94 13.49
CA GLN A 144 29.52 -12.26 13.61
C GLN A 144 29.17 -12.99 14.92
N GLU A 145 28.75 -12.24 15.94
CA GLU A 145 28.33 -12.79 17.23
C GLU A 145 26.83 -13.11 17.29
N GLY A 146 26.11 -12.99 16.16
CA GLY A 146 24.67 -13.24 16.06
C GLY A 146 23.81 -12.16 16.72
N PHE A 147 24.32 -10.93 16.87
CA PHE A 147 23.53 -9.79 17.33
C PHE A 147 22.84 -9.14 16.14
N ALA A 148 21.52 -9.30 16.07
CA ALA A 148 20.70 -8.74 14.99
C ALA A 148 20.21 -7.34 15.36
N ARG A 149 20.33 -6.42 14.41
CA ARG A 149 19.85 -5.03 14.49
C ARG A 149 18.92 -4.75 13.35
N GLU A 150 17.80 -4.13 13.65
CA GLU A 150 16.80 -3.73 12.68
C GLU A 150 16.38 -2.28 12.98
N ILE A 151 16.40 -1.42 11.96
CA ILE A 151 15.92 -0.04 12.04
C ILE A 151 14.92 0.15 10.91
N ALA A 152 13.70 0.50 11.27
CA ALA A 152 12.63 0.79 10.32
C ALA A 152 12.20 2.26 10.43
N LEU A 153 12.17 2.96 9.29
CA LEU A 153 11.61 4.30 9.15
C LEU A 153 10.40 4.23 8.22
N ASN A 154 9.25 4.65 8.73
CA ASN A 154 8.01 4.73 7.98
C ASN A 154 7.46 6.15 8.02
N THR A 155 7.10 6.68 6.86
CA THR A 155 6.48 8.00 6.76
C THR A 155 5.23 7.88 5.91
N THR A 156 4.11 8.42 6.37
CA THR A 156 2.86 8.45 5.61
C THR A 156 2.23 9.82 5.73
N SER A 157 1.88 10.40 4.60
CA SER A 157 1.11 11.65 4.54
C SER A 157 -0.18 11.42 3.76
N ILE A 158 -1.30 11.80 4.36
CA ILE A 158 -2.64 11.66 3.80
C ILE A 158 -3.23 13.05 3.66
N ALA A 159 -3.56 13.44 2.45
CA ALA A 159 -4.19 14.71 2.12
C ALA A 159 -5.57 14.50 1.49
N ARG A 160 -6.55 15.31 1.89
CA ARG A 160 -7.91 15.34 1.33
C ARG A 160 -8.34 16.79 1.09
N ALA A 161 -9.18 16.99 0.08
CA ALA A 161 -9.77 18.30 -0.15
C ALA A 161 -10.81 18.67 0.96
N SER A 162 -11.44 17.66 1.56
CA SER A 162 -12.35 17.83 2.70
C SER A 162 -12.18 16.64 3.65
N GLY A 163 -12.06 16.91 4.95
CA GLY A 163 -11.87 15.90 6.00
C GLY A 163 -10.54 16.05 6.73
N SER A 164 -10.12 15.00 7.42
CA SER A 164 -8.86 15.00 8.18
C SER A 164 -7.67 14.68 7.28
N ASN A 165 -6.66 15.54 7.35
CA ASN A 165 -5.34 15.30 6.80
C ASN A 165 -4.44 14.80 7.92
N SER A 166 -3.59 13.83 7.64
CA SER A 166 -2.72 13.21 8.65
C SER A 166 -1.32 13.02 8.10
N GLN A 167 -0.34 13.31 8.93
CA GLN A 167 1.07 13.03 8.65
C GLN A 167 1.63 12.23 9.82
N ARG A 168 2.32 11.16 9.50
CA ARG A 168 2.94 10.29 10.49
C ARG A 168 4.36 9.96 10.07
N ILE A 169 5.27 10.04 11.05
CA ILE A 169 6.63 9.52 10.95
C ILE A 169 6.81 8.53 12.09
N SER A 170 7.22 7.31 11.77
CA SER A 170 7.51 6.24 12.73
C SER A 170 8.95 5.81 12.58
N LEU A 171 9.68 5.82 13.67
CA LEU A 171 11.00 5.23 13.77
C LEU A 171 10.92 4.04 14.75
N GLU A 172 11.31 2.86 14.29
CA GLU A 172 11.41 1.66 15.12
C GLU A 172 12.84 1.15 15.09
N SER A 173 13.35 0.78 16.25
CA SER A 173 14.64 0.14 16.39
C SER A 173 14.46 -1.14 17.21
N LYS A 174 15.02 -2.24 16.72
CA LYS A 174 14.93 -3.56 17.33
C LYS A 174 16.31 -4.20 17.36
N TRP A 175 16.66 -4.71 18.51
CA TRP A 175 17.93 -5.41 18.77
C TRP A 175 17.64 -6.76 19.35
N THR A 176 18.17 -7.80 18.74
CA THR A 176 17.93 -9.19 19.14
C THR A 176 19.25 -9.89 19.33
N LYS A 177 19.40 -10.57 20.44
CA LYS A 177 20.53 -11.46 20.74
C LYS A 177 20.01 -12.84 21.09
N GLU A 178 20.50 -13.83 20.39
CA GLU A 178 20.27 -15.24 20.72
C GLU A 178 21.52 -15.82 21.35
N ARG A 179 21.35 -16.58 22.42
CA ARG A 179 22.41 -17.35 23.10
C ARG A 179 21.98 -18.79 23.18
N ILE A 180 22.83 -19.67 22.70
CA ILE A 180 22.70 -21.12 22.84
C ILE A 180 23.69 -21.55 23.90
N LEU A 181 23.18 -22.16 24.97
CA LEU A 181 23.98 -22.67 26.06
C LEU A 181 24.40 -24.10 25.74
N ASP A 182 25.54 -24.56 26.32
CA ASP A 182 26.06 -25.92 26.13
C ASP A 182 25.06 -27.01 26.55
N SER A 183 24.14 -26.69 27.44
CA SER A 183 23.03 -27.54 27.88
C SER A 183 21.85 -27.62 26.88
N GLY A 184 21.95 -26.97 25.71
CA GLY A 184 20.91 -26.96 24.66
C GLY A 184 19.79 -25.94 24.88
N HIS A 185 19.83 -25.16 25.96
CA HIS A 185 18.89 -24.07 26.18
C HIS A 185 19.18 -22.93 25.22
N ILE A 186 18.13 -22.37 24.60
CA ILE A 186 18.20 -21.22 23.73
C ILE A 186 17.47 -20.06 24.39
N ILE A 187 18.20 -18.98 24.61
CA ILE A 187 17.65 -17.73 25.17
C ILE A 187 17.75 -16.65 24.13
N THR A 188 16.60 -16.12 23.72
CA THR A 188 16.51 -14.99 22.80
C THR A 188 16.02 -13.77 23.57
N THR A 189 16.81 -12.70 23.59
CA THR A 189 16.45 -11.43 24.21
C THR A 189 16.30 -10.39 23.11
N GLN A 190 15.16 -9.68 23.09
CA GLN A 190 14.87 -8.63 22.16
C GLN A 190 14.52 -7.35 22.92
N ILE A 191 15.19 -6.27 22.56
CA ILE A 191 14.88 -4.92 23.03
C ILE A 191 14.42 -4.14 21.80
N SER A 192 13.28 -3.48 21.88
CA SER A 192 12.81 -2.63 20.81
C SER A 192 12.20 -1.33 21.36
N GLY A 193 12.24 -0.31 20.52
CA GLY A 193 11.62 0.98 20.79
C GLY A 193 11.01 1.53 19.52
N ARG A 194 9.80 2.05 19.62
CA ARG A 194 9.11 2.72 18.53
C ARG A 194 8.69 4.12 18.95
N THR A 195 9.02 5.09 18.13
CA THR A 195 8.59 6.48 18.27
C THR A 195 7.71 6.84 17.08
N ASP A 196 6.50 7.30 17.33
CA ASP A 196 5.58 7.81 16.33
C ASP A 196 5.36 9.32 16.56
N LEU A 197 5.54 10.10 15.51
CA LEU A 197 5.20 11.52 15.46
C LEU A 197 3.97 11.69 14.58
N TYR A 198 2.93 12.31 15.08
CA TYR A 198 1.68 12.56 14.37
C TYR A 198 1.43 14.05 14.24
N ARG A 199 0.88 14.44 13.10
CA ARG A 199 0.30 15.76 12.87
C ARG A 199 -1.01 15.57 12.12
N ASP A 200 -2.11 15.91 12.78
CA ASP A 200 -3.44 15.86 12.22
C ASP A 200 -3.99 17.27 12.03
N ARG A 201 -4.63 17.50 10.90
CA ARG A 201 -5.29 18.76 10.56
C ARG A 201 -6.67 18.46 10.00
N LYS A 202 -7.71 19.02 10.58
CA LYS A 202 -9.07 18.96 10.01
C LYS A 202 -9.22 20.08 8.99
N THR A 203 -9.60 19.71 7.77
CA THR A 203 -9.95 20.66 6.71
C THR A 203 -11.45 20.56 6.51
N ASP A 204 -12.20 21.39 7.22
CA ASP A 204 -13.65 21.47 7.08
C ASP A 204 -13.98 22.77 6.33
N LEU A 205 -14.44 22.64 5.10
CA LEU A 205 -14.82 23.79 4.26
C LEU A 205 -16.15 24.43 4.68
N SER A 206 -16.84 23.85 5.66
CA SER A 206 -18.14 24.35 6.14
C SER A 206 -18.03 25.33 7.30
N GLN A 207 -16.85 25.49 7.90
CA GLN A 207 -16.67 26.43 9.01
C GLN A 207 -16.02 27.74 8.53
N THR A 208 -16.84 28.77 8.46
CA THR A 208 -16.48 30.12 8.03
C THR A 208 -15.62 30.90 9.04
N SER A 209 -15.33 30.38 10.21
CA SER A 209 -14.51 31.04 11.20
C SER A 209 -13.94 30.05 12.23
N GLY A 210 -12.65 29.81 12.14
CA GLY A 210 -11.88 29.04 13.10
C GLY A 210 -10.61 28.48 12.45
N ASP A 211 -9.47 28.75 13.05
CA ASP A 211 -8.20 28.15 12.67
C ASP A 211 -8.38 26.62 12.66
N PRO A 212 -8.13 25.92 11.54
CA PRO A 212 -8.23 24.46 11.49
C PRO A 212 -7.18 23.89 12.45
N GLY A 213 -7.61 23.55 13.67
CA GLY A 213 -6.73 23.09 14.73
C GLY A 213 -5.82 21.96 14.27
N SER A 214 -4.52 22.22 14.33
CA SER A 214 -3.49 21.21 14.10
C SER A 214 -3.19 20.51 15.41
N ASN A 215 -3.48 19.25 15.52
CA ASN A 215 -3.09 18.43 16.67
C ASN A 215 -1.75 17.74 16.36
N LYS A 216 -0.79 17.87 17.27
CA LYS A 216 0.49 17.17 17.21
C LYS A 216 0.58 16.23 18.40
N SER A 217 0.99 15.00 18.17
CA SER A 217 1.21 14.03 19.24
C SER A 217 2.45 13.21 19.02
N ILE A 218 3.04 12.76 20.10
CA ILE A 218 4.20 11.88 20.12
C ILE A 218 3.79 10.63 20.90
N ARG A 219 4.13 9.49 20.37
CA ARG A 219 3.94 8.19 21.02
C ARG A 219 5.28 7.49 21.11
N LEU A 220 5.62 7.02 22.30
CA LEU A 220 6.81 6.19 22.54
C LEU A 220 6.36 4.82 23.06
N VAL A 221 6.87 3.77 22.48
CA VAL A 221 6.52 2.37 22.84
C VAL A 221 7.81 1.58 23.00
N PRO A 222 8.38 1.51 24.22
CA PRO A 222 9.45 0.58 24.50
C PRO A 222 8.88 -0.83 24.67
N LYS A 223 9.65 -1.86 24.30
CA LYS A 223 9.32 -3.28 24.50
C LYS A 223 10.59 -4.04 24.82
N LEU A 224 10.51 -4.88 25.85
CA LEU A 224 11.50 -5.90 26.17
C LEU A 224 10.83 -7.27 26.07
N GLU A 225 11.46 -8.18 25.36
CA GLU A 225 10.96 -9.54 25.19
C GLU A 225 12.09 -10.53 25.44
N THR A 226 11.82 -11.57 26.22
CA THR A 226 12.75 -12.66 26.44
C THR A 226 12.02 -13.97 26.21
N THR A 227 12.58 -14.79 25.33
CA THR A 227 12.06 -16.12 25.01
C THR A 227 13.11 -17.17 25.43
N TRP A 228 12.69 -18.12 26.20
CA TRP A 228 13.45 -19.31 26.51
C TRP A 228 12.82 -20.50 25.78
N ARG A 229 13.66 -21.37 25.21
CA ARG A 229 13.23 -22.60 24.56
C ARG A 229 14.29 -23.70 24.76
N LEU A 230 13.83 -24.96 24.78
CA LEU A 230 14.68 -26.12 24.89
C LEU A 230 14.26 -27.19 23.88
N PRO A 231 14.80 -27.16 22.66
CA PRO A 231 14.53 -28.20 21.68
C PRO A 231 15.16 -29.52 22.14
N SER A 232 14.31 -30.52 22.35
CA SER A 232 14.70 -31.85 22.80
C SER A 232 14.26 -32.87 21.76
N LYS A 233 15.17 -33.76 21.39
CA LYS A 233 14.91 -34.87 20.48
C LYS A 233 14.86 -36.16 21.28
N GLY A 234 13.82 -36.96 21.10
CA GLY A 234 13.66 -38.28 21.66
C GLY A 234 13.13 -39.29 20.64
N ASP A 235 13.44 -40.56 20.80
CA ASP A 235 12.89 -41.63 19.98
C ASP A 235 11.86 -42.41 20.79
N LEU A 236 10.63 -42.47 20.30
CA LEU A 236 9.52 -43.21 20.87
C LEU A 236 8.88 -44.10 19.81
N LEU A 237 8.78 -45.40 20.06
CA LEU A 237 8.12 -46.37 19.15
C LEU A 237 8.65 -46.33 17.71
N ASN A 238 9.97 -46.27 17.52
CA ASN A 238 10.64 -46.13 16.23
C ASN A 238 10.30 -44.85 15.44
N LYS A 239 9.81 -43.82 16.13
CA LYS A 239 9.57 -42.48 15.56
C LYS A 239 10.38 -41.45 16.33
N THR A 240 11.07 -40.59 15.63
CA THR A 240 11.73 -39.44 16.22
C THR A 240 10.67 -38.38 16.60
N ILE A 241 10.65 -37.98 17.85
CA ILE A 241 9.80 -36.93 18.40
C ILE A 241 10.70 -35.76 18.77
N ILE A 242 10.30 -34.55 18.39
CA ILE A 242 10.92 -33.29 18.80
C ILE A 242 9.93 -32.59 19.74
N LEU A 243 10.38 -32.30 20.95
CA LEU A 243 9.66 -31.52 21.96
C LEU A 243 10.41 -30.19 22.14
N GLU A 244 9.69 -29.08 22.03
CA GLU A 244 10.28 -27.76 22.23
C GLU A 244 9.39 -26.94 23.19
N PRO A 245 9.61 -27.05 24.51
CA PRO A 245 8.98 -26.16 25.47
C PRO A 245 9.46 -24.73 25.26
N ILE A 246 8.53 -23.75 25.25
CA ILE A 246 8.81 -22.36 25.05
C ILE A 246 8.17 -21.56 26.17
N ILE A 247 8.93 -20.65 26.76
CA ILE A 247 8.46 -19.66 27.74
C ILE A 247 8.82 -18.27 27.21
N GLN A 248 7.85 -17.39 27.17
CA GLN A 248 8.02 -16.02 26.69
C GLN A 248 7.52 -15.03 27.73
N GLY A 249 8.35 -14.03 28.03
CA GLY A 249 8.01 -12.84 28.81
C GLY A 249 8.08 -11.58 27.93
N ILE A 250 7.10 -10.68 28.08
CA ILE A 250 7.01 -9.43 27.34
C ILE A 250 6.83 -8.26 28.30
#